data_db58e8eebe358d3a428698f3696ffe95
#
_entry.id   db58e8eebe358d3a428698f3696ffe95
#
_cell.length_a   1.000
_cell.length_b   1.000
_cell.length_c   1.000
_cell.angle_alpha   90.00
_cell.angle_beta   90.00
_cell.angle_gamma   90.00
#
_symmetry.space_group_name_H-M   'P 1'
#
loop_
_entity.id
_entity.type
_entity.pdbx_description
1 polymer ?
#
loop_
_entity_poly.entity_id
_entity_poly.type
_entity_poly.pdbx_seq_one_letter_code
_entity_poly.pdbx_strand_id
1 'polypeptide(L)'
;MLTNEQIQSCLKREQKALKHCYESCAPYLYAIIRSYIYDEENRKDVLQEVFAAIFSSLSSFDINKGPFKPWIARVTVNQCITYLRNQRKLNLFVPLDIESYTGIESEDKILNQFSRQDMLKYLQRMPEGYRTVFVMSVIDEYSHKEIAKTLEISVGTSRSQLSRAMSWIKKHLTVELNITKNG
;
A
#
# COMPACT_ATOMS: atom_id res chain seq x y z
N MET A 1 -9.23 7.66 -15.98
CA MET A 1 -9.58 8.50 -14.81
C MET A 1 -10.81 9.30 -15.11
N LEU A 2 -11.66 9.53 -14.12
CA LEU A 2 -12.93 10.25 -14.30
C LEU A 2 -12.72 11.75 -14.51
N THR A 3 -13.57 12.36 -15.35
CA THR A 3 -13.70 13.81 -15.46
C THR A 3 -14.49 14.38 -14.27
N ASN A 4 -14.44 15.69 -14.05
CA ASN A 4 -15.21 16.34 -13.01
C ASN A 4 -16.73 16.13 -13.17
N GLU A 5 -17.25 16.14 -14.42
CA GLU A 5 -18.65 15.87 -14.70
C GLU A 5 -19.05 14.43 -14.32
N GLN A 6 -18.20 13.46 -14.65
CA GLN A 6 -18.43 12.06 -14.26
C GLN A 6 -18.40 11.87 -12.73
N ILE A 7 -17.52 12.59 -12.03
CA ILE A 7 -17.47 12.60 -10.57
C ILE A 7 -18.78 13.19 -10.01
N GLN A 8 -19.27 14.29 -10.58
CA GLN A 8 -20.55 14.89 -10.17
C GLN A 8 -21.75 13.93 -10.37
N SER A 9 -21.78 13.20 -11.48
CA SER A 9 -22.79 12.15 -11.70
C SER A 9 -22.66 11.01 -10.69
N CYS A 10 -21.44 10.62 -10.29
CA CYS A 10 -21.23 9.66 -9.20
C CYS A 10 -21.77 10.18 -7.86
N LEU A 11 -21.56 11.46 -7.54
CA LEU A 11 -22.07 12.09 -6.32
C LEU A 11 -23.61 12.09 -6.29
N LYS A 12 -24.27 12.20 -7.45
CA LYS A 12 -25.74 12.07 -7.60
C LYS A 12 -26.22 10.61 -7.54
N ARG A 13 -25.31 9.66 -7.38
CA ARG A 13 -25.58 8.21 -7.34
C ARG A 13 -26.24 7.66 -8.61
N GLU A 14 -25.97 8.26 -9.76
CA GLU A 14 -26.44 7.76 -11.04
C GLU A 14 -25.83 6.38 -11.33
N GLN A 15 -26.64 5.36 -11.56
CA GLN A 15 -26.19 3.95 -11.66
C GLN A 15 -25.16 3.77 -12.79
N LYS A 16 -25.36 4.42 -13.94
CA LYS A 16 -24.42 4.38 -15.06
C LYS A 16 -23.05 5.01 -14.70
N ALA A 17 -23.07 6.11 -13.95
CA ALA A 17 -21.85 6.79 -13.50
C ALA A 17 -21.09 5.95 -12.47
N LEU A 18 -21.78 5.29 -11.53
CA LEU A 18 -21.16 4.38 -10.55
C LEU A 18 -20.52 3.17 -11.25
N LYS A 19 -21.20 2.57 -12.25
CA LYS A 19 -20.63 1.50 -13.05
C LYS A 19 -19.38 1.96 -13.79
N HIS A 20 -19.42 3.12 -14.45
CA HIS A 20 -18.27 3.68 -15.13
C HIS A 20 -17.11 4.02 -14.17
N CYS A 21 -17.43 4.52 -12.98
CA CYS A 21 -16.44 4.75 -11.91
C CYS A 21 -15.73 3.46 -11.53
N TYR A 22 -16.49 2.38 -11.31
CA TYR A 22 -15.92 1.05 -11.04
C TYR A 22 -14.94 0.62 -12.15
N GLU A 23 -15.42 0.58 -13.39
CA GLU A 23 -14.61 0.11 -14.54
C GLU A 23 -13.34 0.95 -14.76
N SER A 24 -13.45 2.28 -14.60
CA SER A 24 -12.33 3.20 -14.82
C SER A 24 -11.31 3.22 -13.69
N CYS A 25 -11.73 2.96 -12.45
CA CYS A 25 -10.87 3.07 -11.27
C CYS A 25 -10.34 1.70 -10.79
N ALA A 26 -11.02 0.59 -11.09
CA ALA A 26 -10.64 -0.73 -10.60
C ALA A 26 -9.19 -1.13 -10.89
N PRO A 27 -8.61 -0.93 -12.11
CA PRO A 27 -7.22 -1.29 -12.36
C PRO A 27 -6.24 -0.51 -11.48
N TYR A 28 -6.51 0.77 -11.24
CA TYR A 28 -5.68 1.62 -10.39
C TYR A 28 -5.77 1.21 -8.92
N LEU A 29 -6.98 0.98 -8.40
CA LEU A 29 -7.19 0.56 -7.01
C LEU A 29 -6.65 -0.85 -6.76
N TYR A 30 -6.81 -1.76 -7.73
CA TYR A 30 -6.24 -3.09 -7.66
C TYR A 30 -4.69 -3.08 -7.60
N ALA A 31 -4.04 -2.14 -8.31
CA ALA A 31 -2.60 -1.97 -8.23
C ALA A 31 -2.14 -1.53 -6.83
N ILE A 32 -2.93 -0.68 -6.15
CA ILE A 32 -2.67 -0.31 -4.75
C ILE A 32 -2.86 -1.54 -3.85
N ILE A 33 -3.99 -2.23 -3.95
CA ILE A 33 -4.30 -3.41 -3.14
C ILE A 33 -3.19 -4.47 -3.26
N ARG A 34 -2.68 -4.69 -4.47
CA ARG A 34 -1.61 -5.66 -4.76
C ARG A 34 -0.30 -5.35 -4.02
N SER A 35 -0.02 -4.11 -3.70
CA SER A 35 1.19 -3.76 -2.92
C SER A 35 1.04 -4.08 -1.42
N TYR A 36 -0.18 -4.15 -0.92
CA TYR A 36 -0.48 -4.48 0.47
C TYR A 36 -0.79 -5.96 0.70
N ILE A 37 -1.58 -6.58 -0.19
CA ILE A 37 -2.15 -7.92 0.00
C ILE A 37 -1.49 -8.92 -0.95
N TYR A 38 -0.98 -10.03 -0.41
CA TYR A 38 -0.26 -11.04 -1.17
C TYR A 38 -1.21 -11.94 -1.96
N ASP A 39 -2.25 -12.45 -1.33
CA ASP A 39 -3.16 -13.44 -1.89
C ASP A 39 -4.14 -12.82 -2.91
N GLU A 40 -4.29 -13.47 -4.08
CA GLU A 40 -5.08 -12.93 -5.18
C GLU A 40 -6.60 -12.97 -4.92
N GLU A 41 -7.10 -14.02 -4.24
CA GLU A 41 -8.52 -14.12 -3.93
C GLU A 41 -8.91 -13.03 -2.94
N ASN A 42 -8.11 -12.86 -1.90
CA ASN A 42 -8.29 -11.79 -0.92
C ASN A 42 -8.25 -10.39 -1.55
N ARG A 43 -7.44 -10.19 -2.62
CA ARG A 43 -7.42 -8.90 -3.34
C ARG A 43 -8.75 -8.58 -4.00
N LYS A 44 -9.44 -9.58 -4.55
CA LYS A 44 -10.75 -9.40 -5.20
C LYS A 44 -11.81 -9.01 -4.17
N ASP A 45 -11.80 -9.67 -3.02
CA ASP A 45 -12.73 -9.36 -1.93
C ASP A 45 -12.48 -7.95 -1.39
N VAL A 46 -11.22 -7.60 -1.14
CA VAL A 46 -10.86 -6.25 -0.69
C VAL A 46 -11.20 -5.19 -1.73
N LEU A 47 -11.08 -5.49 -3.04
CA LEU A 47 -11.51 -4.55 -4.09
C LEU A 47 -13.02 -4.26 -4.01
N GLN A 48 -13.85 -5.26 -3.73
CA GLN A 48 -15.29 -5.08 -3.53
C GLN A 48 -15.57 -4.22 -2.28
N GLU A 49 -14.90 -4.51 -1.16
CA GLU A 49 -15.00 -3.71 0.07
C GLU A 49 -14.56 -2.25 -0.14
N VAL A 50 -13.49 -2.05 -0.91
CA VAL A 50 -13.00 -0.71 -1.29
C VAL A 50 -14.07 0.06 -2.06
N PHE A 51 -14.70 -0.54 -3.07
CA PHE A 51 -15.76 0.14 -3.82
C PHE A 51 -17.01 0.38 -2.97
N ALA A 52 -17.38 -0.54 -2.10
CA ALA A 52 -18.45 -0.33 -1.12
C ALA A 52 -18.14 0.87 -0.21
N ALA A 53 -16.91 0.97 0.30
CA ALA A 53 -16.47 2.10 1.11
C ALA A 53 -16.42 3.42 0.32
N ILE A 54 -15.92 3.41 -0.92
CA ILE A 54 -15.92 4.59 -1.79
C ILE A 54 -17.34 5.07 -2.02
N PHE A 55 -18.25 4.18 -2.43
CA PHE A 55 -19.64 4.57 -2.76
C PHE A 55 -20.44 4.98 -1.52
N SER A 56 -20.19 4.39 -0.36
CA SER A 56 -20.83 4.84 0.88
C SER A 56 -20.35 6.22 1.33
N SER A 57 -19.06 6.52 1.12
CA SER A 57 -18.43 7.78 1.53
C SER A 57 -18.42 8.89 0.47
N LEU A 58 -19.00 8.66 -0.72
CA LEU A 58 -19.06 9.65 -1.80
C LEU A 58 -19.63 11.00 -1.35
N SER A 59 -20.63 11.01 -0.46
CA SER A 59 -21.22 12.25 0.08
C SER A 59 -20.23 13.09 0.92
N SER A 60 -19.16 12.49 1.39
CA SER A 60 -18.10 13.19 2.13
C SER A 60 -16.99 13.75 1.23
N PHE A 61 -16.97 13.37 -0.05
CA PHE A 61 -16.01 13.89 -0.99
C PHE A 61 -16.38 15.30 -1.43
N ASP A 62 -15.44 16.23 -1.26
CA ASP A 62 -15.56 17.60 -1.69
C ASP A 62 -14.46 17.92 -2.73
N ILE A 63 -14.87 18.16 -3.98
CA ILE A 63 -13.96 18.47 -5.09
C ILE A 63 -13.12 19.73 -4.87
N ASN A 64 -13.61 20.65 -4.02
CA ASN A 64 -12.89 21.87 -3.68
C ASN A 64 -11.74 21.63 -2.67
N LYS A 65 -11.80 20.52 -1.93
CA LYS A 65 -10.77 20.12 -0.95
C LYS A 65 -9.64 19.30 -1.54
N GLY A 66 -9.82 18.82 -2.77
CA GLY A 66 -8.76 18.08 -3.45
C GLY A 66 -9.24 17.15 -4.57
N PRO A 67 -8.32 16.58 -5.33
CA PRO A 67 -8.64 15.74 -6.46
C PRO A 67 -9.19 14.37 -6.01
N PHE A 68 -10.08 13.78 -6.83
CA PHE A 68 -10.75 12.52 -6.56
C PHE A 68 -9.77 11.33 -6.45
N LYS A 69 -8.73 11.31 -7.30
CA LYS A 69 -7.77 10.21 -7.35
C LYS A 69 -7.04 9.95 -6.03
N PRO A 70 -6.40 10.94 -5.37
CA PRO A 70 -5.80 10.75 -4.05
C PRO A 70 -6.83 10.37 -2.98
N TRP A 71 -8.06 10.88 -3.08
CA TRP A 71 -9.11 10.52 -2.12
C TRP A 71 -9.47 9.05 -2.20
N ILE A 72 -9.74 8.48 -3.41
CA ILE A 72 -10.02 7.05 -3.55
C ILE A 72 -8.81 6.18 -3.19
N ALA A 73 -7.59 6.65 -3.48
CA ALA A 73 -6.38 5.95 -3.06
C ALA A 73 -6.30 5.83 -1.53
N ARG A 74 -6.59 6.91 -0.80
CA ARG A 74 -6.60 6.92 0.67
C ARG A 74 -7.68 5.99 1.24
N VAL A 75 -8.88 5.97 0.65
CA VAL A 75 -9.93 5.01 1.02
C VAL A 75 -9.44 3.58 0.81
N THR A 76 -8.78 3.31 -0.31
CA THR A 76 -8.22 1.98 -0.64
C THR A 76 -7.17 1.54 0.37
N VAL A 77 -6.19 2.40 0.69
CA VAL A 77 -5.16 2.10 1.69
C VAL A 77 -5.80 1.79 3.05
N ASN A 78 -6.77 2.59 3.48
CA ASN A 78 -7.46 2.37 4.75
C ASN A 78 -8.19 1.01 4.77
N GLN A 79 -8.83 0.60 3.68
CA GLN A 79 -9.48 -0.72 3.59
C GLN A 79 -8.45 -1.85 3.60
N CYS A 80 -7.33 -1.72 2.90
CA CYS A 80 -6.25 -2.71 2.97
C CYS A 80 -5.75 -2.88 4.41
N ILE A 81 -5.54 -1.79 5.15
CA ILE A 81 -5.09 -1.84 6.53
C ILE A 81 -6.15 -2.45 7.45
N THR A 82 -7.42 -2.08 7.27
CA THR A 82 -8.53 -2.68 8.01
C THR A 82 -8.60 -4.19 7.78
N TYR A 83 -8.49 -4.64 6.52
CA TYR A 83 -8.42 -6.05 6.17
C TYR A 83 -7.25 -6.74 6.88
N LEU A 84 -6.04 -6.21 6.79
CA LEU A 84 -4.84 -6.75 7.42
C LEU A 84 -4.96 -6.83 8.96
N ARG A 85 -5.58 -5.85 9.59
CA ARG A 85 -5.86 -5.85 11.04
C ARG A 85 -6.89 -6.92 11.42
N ASN A 86 -7.93 -7.10 10.62
CA ASN A 86 -8.96 -8.11 10.89
C ASN A 86 -8.46 -9.54 10.73
N GLN A 87 -7.63 -9.81 9.73
CA GLN A 87 -6.98 -11.11 9.55
C GLN A 87 -6.02 -11.43 10.70
N ARG A 88 -5.53 -10.42 11.37
CA ARG A 88 -4.52 -10.54 12.40
C ARG A 88 -5.01 -10.04 13.75
N LYS A 89 -6.04 -10.53 14.27
CA LYS A 89 -6.23 -10.34 15.72
C LYS A 89 -4.94 -10.57 16.55
N LEU A 90 -3.79 -10.82 15.89
CA LEU A 90 -2.61 -11.33 16.56
C LEU A 90 -1.23 -10.78 16.20
N ASN A 91 -0.84 -10.41 15.00
CA ASN A 91 0.62 -10.26 14.81
C ASN A 91 1.05 -9.29 13.69
N LEU A 92 0.77 -7.98 13.81
CA LEU A 92 1.55 -6.95 13.09
C LEU A 92 3.03 -6.91 13.56
N PHE A 93 3.34 -7.58 14.66
CA PHE A 93 4.61 -7.45 15.36
C PHE A 93 5.14 -8.79 15.88
N VAL A 94 5.43 -9.75 15.00
CA VAL A 94 6.37 -10.80 15.36
C VAL A 94 7.77 -10.17 15.25
N PRO A 95 8.55 -10.12 16.35
CA PRO A 95 9.97 -9.83 16.26
C PRO A 95 10.61 -11.00 15.51
N LEU A 96 10.89 -10.85 14.23
CA LEU A 96 11.87 -11.70 13.59
C LEU A 96 13.23 -11.18 14.05
N ASP A 97 14.06 -12.06 14.60
CA ASP A 97 15.46 -11.82 14.90
C ASP A 97 16.23 -11.50 13.61
N ILE A 98 16.14 -10.26 13.21
CA ILE A 98 17.01 -9.69 12.18
C ILE A 98 17.88 -8.70 12.91
N GLU A 99 19.20 -8.98 12.91
CA GLU A 99 20.22 -8.09 13.44
C GLU A 99 19.94 -6.65 13.05
N SER A 100 19.95 -5.76 14.02
CA SER A 100 19.64 -4.35 13.85
C SER A 100 20.62 -3.74 12.85
N TYR A 101 20.13 -3.41 11.67
CA TYR A 101 20.91 -2.72 10.66
C TYR A 101 21.13 -1.27 11.10
N THR A 102 22.40 -0.90 11.35
CA THR A 102 22.82 0.45 11.77
C THR A 102 23.41 1.26 10.62
N GLY A 103 23.18 0.91 9.37
CA GLY A 103 23.74 1.59 8.20
C GLY A 103 22.71 2.44 7.46
N ILE A 104 22.80 3.76 7.60
CA ILE A 104 22.15 4.76 6.74
C ILE A 104 22.98 4.89 5.46
N GLU A 105 23.01 3.87 4.61
CA GLU A 105 23.28 4.12 3.20
C GLU A 105 22.01 4.67 2.59
N SER A 106 22.13 5.77 1.83
CA SER A 106 20.99 6.51 1.30
C SER A 106 19.98 5.56 0.67
N GLU A 107 18.78 5.52 1.24
CA GLU A 107 17.62 4.70 0.81
C GLU A 107 17.37 4.86 -0.70
N ASP A 108 17.57 6.07 -1.22
CA ASP A 108 17.42 6.42 -2.63
C ASP A 108 18.31 5.59 -3.59
N LYS A 109 19.53 5.20 -3.20
CA LYS A 109 20.41 4.42 -4.08
C LYS A 109 19.92 2.99 -4.29
N ILE A 110 19.32 2.39 -3.27
CA ILE A 110 18.82 1.02 -3.36
C ILE A 110 17.53 1.02 -4.18
N LEU A 111 16.63 1.98 -3.93
CA LEU A 111 15.32 2.06 -4.59
C LEU A 111 15.43 2.38 -6.09
N ASN A 112 16.40 3.22 -6.50
CA ASN A 112 16.63 3.58 -7.89
C ASN A 112 17.16 2.43 -8.79
N GLN A 113 17.56 1.30 -8.21
CA GLN A 113 18.04 0.13 -8.95
C GLN A 113 16.88 -0.78 -9.39
N PHE A 114 15.66 -0.54 -8.92
CA PHE A 114 14.51 -1.41 -9.20
C PHE A 114 13.63 -0.89 -10.30
N SER A 115 13.23 -1.78 -11.20
CA SER A 115 12.02 -1.57 -11.97
C SER A 115 10.78 -1.71 -11.04
N ARG A 116 9.67 -1.05 -11.41
CA ARG A 116 8.41 -1.16 -10.66
C ARG A 116 7.93 -2.61 -10.55
N GLN A 117 8.22 -3.44 -11.56
CA GLN A 117 7.84 -4.86 -11.57
C GLN A 117 8.69 -5.69 -10.59
N ASP A 118 10.00 -5.41 -10.50
CA ASP A 118 10.87 -6.10 -9.58
C ASP A 118 10.54 -5.75 -8.14
N MET A 119 10.27 -4.48 -7.86
CA MET A 119 9.82 -4.04 -6.52
C MET A 119 8.58 -4.82 -6.07
N LEU A 120 7.59 -5.04 -6.94
CA LEU A 120 6.38 -5.81 -6.60
C LEU A 120 6.70 -7.26 -6.25
N LYS A 121 7.67 -7.91 -6.92
CA LYS A 121 8.09 -9.29 -6.59
C LYS A 121 8.70 -9.35 -5.18
N TYR A 122 9.55 -8.37 -4.82
CA TYR A 122 10.14 -8.30 -3.48
C TYR A 122 9.09 -8.03 -2.41
N LEU A 123 8.18 -7.10 -2.67
CA LEU A 123 7.08 -6.80 -1.74
C LEU A 123 6.23 -8.04 -1.45
N GLN A 124 5.96 -8.88 -2.45
CA GLN A 124 5.19 -10.10 -2.28
C GLN A 124 5.86 -11.14 -1.38
N ARG A 125 7.19 -11.18 -1.34
CA ARG A 125 7.98 -12.09 -0.49
C ARG A 125 8.28 -11.51 0.90
N MET A 126 8.14 -10.20 1.06
CA MET A 126 8.46 -9.52 2.31
C MET A 126 7.46 -9.86 3.41
N PRO A 127 7.90 -10.07 4.67
CA PRO A 127 7.00 -10.20 5.81
C PRO A 127 6.03 -9.01 5.86
N GLU A 128 4.76 -9.30 6.13
CA GLU A 128 3.66 -8.36 5.94
C GLU A 128 3.78 -7.07 6.76
N GLY A 129 4.28 -7.16 8.03
CA GLY A 129 4.50 -5.96 8.85
C GLY A 129 5.53 -5.02 8.24
N TYR A 130 6.64 -5.57 7.72
CA TYR A 130 7.68 -4.79 7.03
C TYR A 130 7.16 -4.22 5.73
N ARG A 131 6.46 -5.04 4.94
CA ARG A 131 5.84 -4.64 3.68
C ARG A 131 4.85 -3.49 3.86
N THR A 132 3.96 -3.60 4.84
CA THR A 132 2.95 -2.57 5.12
C THR A 132 3.58 -1.23 5.42
N VAL A 133 4.56 -1.19 6.34
CA VAL A 133 5.26 0.06 6.69
C VAL A 133 6.09 0.59 5.53
N PHE A 134 6.76 -0.29 4.77
CA PHE A 134 7.53 0.08 3.60
C PHE A 134 6.64 0.73 2.52
N VAL A 135 5.53 0.10 2.17
CA VAL A 135 4.60 0.62 1.15
C VAL A 135 4.04 1.97 1.59
N MET A 136 3.58 2.09 2.84
CA MET A 136 3.08 3.36 3.36
C MET A 136 4.14 4.47 3.34
N SER A 137 5.37 4.17 3.76
CA SER A 137 6.43 5.19 3.89
C SER A 137 7.06 5.57 2.56
N VAL A 138 7.38 4.56 1.73
CA VAL A 138 8.22 4.75 0.53
C VAL A 138 7.40 4.93 -0.74
N ILE A 139 6.26 4.25 -0.85
CA ILE A 139 5.43 4.29 -2.06
C ILE A 139 4.31 5.32 -1.93
N ASP A 140 3.66 5.35 -0.77
CA ASP A 140 2.51 6.22 -0.52
C ASP A 140 2.89 7.50 0.24
N GLU A 141 4.18 7.68 0.59
CA GLU A 141 4.78 8.90 1.18
C GLU A 141 4.15 9.33 2.52
N TYR A 142 3.60 8.38 3.29
CA TYR A 142 3.11 8.67 4.63
C TYR A 142 4.26 8.95 5.60
N SER A 143 4.12 9.98 6.42
CA SER A 143 5.04 10.22 7.53
C SER A 143 4.94 9.11 8.60
N HIS A 144 6.02 8.87 9.35
CA HIS A 144 5.99 7.91 10.47
C HIS A 144 4.92 8.23 11.53
N LYS A 145 4.53 9.50 11.68
CA LYS A 145 3.43 9.90 12.58
C LYS A 145 2.07 9.42 12.05
N GLU A 146 1.83 9.55 10.74
CA GLU A 146 0.60 9.07 10.10
C GLU A 146 0.56 7.54 10.10
N ILE A 147 1.68 6.88 9.78
CA ILE A 147 1.80 5.41 9.84
C ILE A 147 1.49 4.92 11.26
N ALA A 148 2.12 5.52 12.27
CA ALA A 148 1.91 5.16 13.66
C ALA A 148 0.44 5.28 14.08
N LYS A 149 -0.22 6.38 13.69
CA LYS A 149 -1.65 6.60 13.94
C LYS A 149 -2.51 5.57 13.21
N THR A 150 -2.22 5.30 11.92
CA THR A 150 -3.04 4.43 11.09
C THR A 150 -2.91 2.96 11.49
N LEU A 151 -1.70 2.52 11.87
CA LEU A 151 -1.42 1.14 12.29
C LEU A 151 -1.58 0.91 13.80
N GLU A 152 -1.87 1.97 14.58
CA GLU A 152 -1.96 1.93 16.04
C GLU A 152 -0.68 1.43 16.73
N ILE A 153 0.47 1.93 16.26
CA ILE A 153 1.80 1.59 16.78
C ILE A 153 2.55 2.83 17.24
N SER A 154 3.71 2.67 17.87
CA SER A 154 4.58 3.79 18.17
C SER A 154 5.29 4.32 16.92
N VAL A 155 5.67 5.59 16.90
CA VAL A 155 6.53 6.17 15.85
C VAL A 155 7.88 5.44 15.78
N GLY A 156 8.42 5.02 16.94
CA GLY A 156 9.63 4.22 17.03
C GLY A 156 9.47 2.86 16.36
N THR A 157 8.34 2.18 16.58
CA THR A 157 8.01 0.91 15.90
C THR A 157 7.91 1.11 14.39
N SER A 158 7.26 2.17 13.92
CA SER A 158 7.18 2.47 12.48
C SER A 158 8.58 2.64 11.85
N ARG A 159 9.48 3.38 12.52
CA ARG A 159 10.87 3.55 12.04
C ARG A 159 11.64 2.24 12.03
N SER A 160 11.55 1.44 13.09
CA SER A 160 12.25 0.16 13.17
C SER A 160 11.74 -0.84 12.13
N GLN A 161 10.43 -0.85 11.85
CA GLN A 161 9.84 -1.70 10.79
C GLN A 161 10.34 -1.29 9.40
N LEU A 162 10.45 0.01 9.10
CA LEU A 162 11.03 0.47 7.84
C LEU A 162 12.50 0.07 7.71
N SER A 163 13.30 0.28 8.75
CA SER A 163 14.71 -0.14 8.77
C SER A 163 14.87 -1.65 8.50
N ARG A 164 14.01 -2.48 9.10
CA ARG A 164 14.00 -3.93 8.85
C ARG A 164 13.54 -4.27 7.44
N ALA A 165 12.59 -3.55 6.89
CA ALA A 165 12.16 -3.71 5.50
C ALA A 165 13.31 -3.43 4.52
N MET A 166 14.07 -2.35 4.74
CA MET A 166 15.23 -1.99 3.93
C MET A 166 16.36 -3.02 4.04
N SER A 167 16.62 -3.51 5.25
CA SER A 167 17.60 -4.59 5.49
C SER A 167 17.20 -5.88 4.78
N TRP A 168 15.91 -6.21 4.82
CA TRP A 168 15.36 -7.38 4.12
C TRP A 168 15.56 -7.26 2.60
N ILE A 169 15.24 -6.11 2.01
CA ILE A 169 15.45 -5.85 0.58
C ILE A 169 16.94 -6.00 0.23
N LYS A 170 17.83 -5.36 0.98
CA LYS A 170 19.28 -5.41 0.73
C LYS A 170 19.80 -6.85 0.74
N LYS A 171 19.41 -7.64 1.74
CA LYS A 171 19.82 -9.05 1.86
C LYS A 171 19.40 -9.88 0.63
N HIS A 172 18.16 -9.72 0.18
CA HIS A 172 17.63 -10.51 -0.95
C HIS A 172 18.22 -10.05 -2.30
N LEU A 173 18.50 -8.76 -2.46
CA LEU A 173 19.21 -8.23 -3.63
C LEU A 173 20.62 -8.78 -3.77
N THR A 174 21.39 -8.78 -2.68
CA THR A 174 22.76 -9.26 -2.72
C THR A 174 22.82 -10.74 -3.12
N VAL A 175 21.85 -11.53 -2.69
CA VAL A 175 21.77 -12.95 -3.06
C VAL A 175 21.47 -13.11 -4.56
N GLU A 176 20.53 -12.36 -5.13
CA GLU A 176 20.19 -12.47 -6.57
C GLU A 176 21.32 -11.94 -7.47
N LEU A 177 21.97 -10.86 -7.10
CA LEU A 177 23.13 -10.32 -7.85
C LEU A 177 24.34 -11.27 -7.83
N ASN A 178 24.52 -12.04 -6.78
CA ASN A 178 25.59 -13.04 -6.69
C ASN A 178 25.26 -14.30 -7.51
N ILE A 179 23.98 -14.68 -7.63
CA ILE A 179 23.56 -15.80 -8.48
C ILE A 179 23.75 -15.46 -9.96
N THR A 180 23.43 -14.22 -10.38
CA THR A 180 23.60 -13.78 -11.78
C THR A 180 25.05 -13.57 -12.21
N LYS A 181 26.00 -13.44 -11.27
CA LYS A 181 27.45 -13.34 -11.59
C LYS A 181 28.16 -14.67 -11.67
N ASN A 182 27.57 -15.75 -11.15
CA ASN A 182 28.20 -17.08 -11.07
C ASN A 182 27.50 -18.13 -11.98
N GLY A 183 26.60 -17.74 -12.86
CA GLY A 183 25.98 -18.55 -13.89
C GLY A 183 26.27 -18.01 -15.29
#